data_3b3ec3d1e2f1928ba31e6f5f17c47c9b
#
_entry.id   3b3ec3d1e2f1928ba31e6f5f17c47c9b
#
_cell.length_a   1.000
_cell.length_b   1.000
_cell.length_c   1.000
_cell.angle_alpha   90.00
_cell.angle_beta   90.00
_cell.angle_gamma   90.00
#
_symmetry.space_group_name_H-M   'P 1'
#
loop_
_entity.id
_entity.type
_entity.pdbx_description
1 polymer ?
#
loop_
_entity_poly.entity_id
_entity_poly.type
_entity_poly.pdbx_seq_one_letter_code
_entity_poly.pdbx_strand_id
1 'polypeptide(L)'
;MTPPGDPIDAVIGGHSGLPFTQTLGSRLWHKPGAIGMPANDGTPRGWYSILAAEDGGIDIALHALDYDHAAAAGALRAVNPDLPYAETFETGLWPNMDVMPESERRERGRPTAPGSVLWPEERIAAAE
;
A
#
# COMPACT_ATOMS: atom_id res chain seq x y z
N MET A 1 -2.09 -16.74 17.41
CA MET A 1 -2.32 -17.64 16.25
C MET A 1 -3.77 -18.11 16.26
N THR A 2 -4.44 -18.05 15.12
CA THR A 2 -5.81 -18.53 14.97
C THR A 2 -5.84 -20.04 14.98
N PRO A 3 -6.64 -20.70 15.87
CA PRO A 3 -6.75 -22.15 15.85
C PRO A 3 -7.29 -22.68 14.51
N PRO A 4 -6.96 -23.93 14.13
CA PRO A 4 -7.51 -24.53 12.93
C PRO A 4 -9.05 -24.54 12.97
N GLY A 5 -9.67 -24.07 11.88
CA GLY A 5 -11.12 -24.02 11.77
C GLY A 5 -11.76 -22.69 12.14
N ASP A 6 -11.03 -21.81 12.81
CA ASP A 6 -11.57 -20.48 13.10
C ASP A 6 -11.52 -19.60 11.84
N PRO A 7 -12.56 -18.79 11.59
CA PRO A 7 -12.55 -17.91 10.44
C PRO A 7 -11.53 -16.78 10.61
N ILE A 8 -10.92 -16.40 9.50
CA ILE A 8 -10.07 -15.23 9.45
C ILE A 8 -10.92 -14.04 8.98
N ASP A 9 -10.94 -12.97 9.76
CA ASP A 9 -11.72 -11.79 9.45
C ASP A 9 -10.98 -10.82 8.53
N ALA A 10 -9.68 -10.73 8.68
CA ALA A 10 -8.88 -9.77 7.94
C ALA A 10 -7.50 -10.34 7.61
N VAL A 11 -6.96 -9.93 6.47
CA VAL A 11 -5.58 -10.22 6.08
C VAL A 11 -4.90 -8.89 5.77
N ILE A 12 -3.72 -8.72 6.33
CA ILE A 12 -2.86 -7.57 6.06
C ILE A 12 -1.61 -8.12 5.38
N GLY A 13 -1.38 -7.71 4.14
CA GLY A 13 -0.25 -8.21 3.36
C GLY A 13 0.77 -7.13 3.08
N GLY A 14 2.03 -7.49 3.18
CA GLY A 14 3.15 -6.65 2.76
C GLY A 14 3.68 -7.05 1.40
N HIS A 15 4.93 -6.70 1.13
CA HIS A 15 5.70 -7.05 -0.07
C HIS A 15 5.27 -6.34 -1.36
N SER A 16 3.99 -6.15 -1.60
CA SER A 16 3.50 -5.40 -2.76
C SER A 16 3.56 -3.91 -2.49
N GLY A 17 4.08 -3.14 -3.44
CA GLY A 17 4.15 -1.68 -3.34
C GLY A 17 2.81 -0.98 -3.59
N LEU A 18 1.76 -1.69 -3.96
CA LEU A 18 0.45 -1.09 -4.23
C LEU A 18 -0.39 -1.03 -2.95
N PRO A 19 -0.70 0.17 -2.44
CA PRO A 19 -1.59 0.30 -1.29
C PRO A 19 -3.05 0.18 -1.71
N PHE A 20 -3.81 -0.63 -0.98
CA PHE A 20 -5.25 -0.70 -1.17
C PHE A 20 -5.96 -1.32 0.03
N THR A 21 -7.25 -1.04 0.13
CA THR A 21 -8.15 -1.69 1.08
C THR A 21 -9.33 -2.24 0.30
N GLN A 22 -9.61 -3.52 0.46
CA GLN A 22 -10.69 -4.19 -0.25
C GLN A 22 -11.46 -5.09 0.71
N THR A 23 -12.78 -5.10 0.57
CA THR A 23 -13.63 -6.05 1.28
C THR A 23 -14.03 -7.18 0.35
N LEU A 24 -13.94 -8.40 0.85
CA LEU A 24 -14.31 -9.62 0.13
C LEU A 24 -15.40 -10.31 0.95
N GLY A 25 -16.65 -10.00 0.64
CA GLY A 25 -17.76 -10.37 1.51
C GLY A 25 -17.66 -9.63 2.83
N SER A 26 -17.60 -10.36 3.95
CA SER A 26 -17.42 -9.78 5.28
C SER A 26 -15.96 -9.69 5.70
N ARG A 27 -15.02 -10.03 4.83
CA ARG A 27 -13.59 -10.09 5.16
C ARG A 27 -12.85 -8.90 4.57
N LEU A 28 -11.79 -8.51 5.27
CA LEU A 28 -10.94 -7.38 4.89
C LEU A 28 -9.65 -7.89 4.27
N TRP A 29 -9.26 -7.27 3.18
CA TRP A 29 -7.92 -7.41 2.59
C TRP A 29 -7.29 -6.02 2.55
N HIS A 30 -6.19 -5.84 3.28
CA HIS A 30 -5.51 -4.54 3.32
C HIS A 30 -4.04 -4.69 2.97
N LYS A 31 -3.59 -3.84 2.07
CA LYS A 31 -2.17 -3.69 1.73
C LYS A 31 -1.75 -2.26 1.98
N PRO A 32 -0.79 -2.02 2.87
CA PRO A 32 -0.35 -0.67 3.20
C PRO A 32 0.60 -0.05 2.17
N GLY A 33 0.96 -0.76 1.12
CA GLY A 33 2.03 -0.36 0.23
C GLY A 33 3.37 -0.77 0.82
N ALA A 34 4.42 -0.03 0.48
CA ALA A 34 5.76 -0.31 0.99
C ALA A 34 6.48 0.98 1.34
N ILE A 35 7.28 0.93 2.39
CA ILE A 35 8.13 2.07 2.75
C ILE A 35 9.26 2.22 1.73
N GLY A 36 9.84 1.11 1.30
CA GLY A 36 11.00 1.10 0.40
C GLY A 36 10.70 1.05 -1.09
N MET A 37 9.44 1.24 -1.49
CA MET A 37 9.05 1.18 -2.89
C MET A 37 7.88 2.12 -3.14
N PRO A 38 7.96 3.01 -4.14
CA PRO A 38 6.81 3.82 -4.54
C PRO A 38 5.64 2.97 -5.03
N ALA A 39 4.46 3.55 -5.04
CA ALA A 39 3.22 2.88 -5.40
C ALA A 39 2.94 2.84 -6.92
N ASN A 40 3.93 3.11 -7.75
CA ASN A 40 3.78 3.20 -9.21
C ASN A 40 2.77 4.27 -9.64
N ASP A 41 2.59 5.28 -8.81
CA ASP A 41 1.58 6.33 -9.00
C ASP A 41 2.16 7.65 -9.51
N GLY A 42 3.42 7.65 -9.92
CA GLY A 42 4.09 8.85 -10.42
C GLY A 42 4.61 9.77 -9.32
N THR A 43 4.53 9.35 -8.06
CA THR A 43 5.09 10.08 -6.93
C THR A 43 6.16 9.25 -6.25
N PRO A 44 7.27 9.86 -5.78
CA PRO A 44 8.36 9.09 -5.15
C PRO A 44 8.09 8.72 -3.70
N ARG A 45 6.87 8.92 -3.22
CA ARG A 45 6.49 8.69 -1.82
C ARG A 45 6.52 7.22 -1.45
N GLY A 46 6.91 6.92 -0.21
CA GLY A 46 6.64 5.63 0.40
C GLY A 46 5.23 5.60 1.00
N TRP A 47 4.82 4.47 1.52
CA TRP A 47 3.47 4.29 2.06
C TRP A 47 3.50 3.47 3.33
N TYR A 48 2.60 3.79 4.25
CA TYR A 48 2.39 3.03 5.47
C TYR A 48 0.94 3.21 5.94
N SER A 49 0.50 2.31 6.80
CA SER A 49 -0.83 2.39 7.39
C SER A 49 -0.75 2.35 8.90
N ILE A 50 -1.67 3.07 9.54
CA ILE A 50 -1.88 2.99 10.98
C ILE A 50 -3.24 2.36 11.19
N LEU A 51 -3.27 1.25 11.93
CA LEU A 51 -4.49 0.55 12.28
C LEU A 51 -4.79 0.81 13.75
N ALA A 52 -5.96 1.35 14.02
CA ALA A 52 -6.38 1.67 15.37
C ALA A 52 -7.65 0.89 15.72
N ALA A 53 -7.63 0.23 16.89
CA ALA A 53 -8.81 -0.48 17.35
C ALA A 53 -9.90 0.52 17.74
N GLU A 54 -11.09 0.28 17.23
CA GLU A 54 -12.30 1.04 17.55
C GLU A 54 -13.35 0.10 18.13
N ASP A 55 -14.42 0.65 18.68
CA ASP A 55 -15.51 -0.17 19.21
C ASP A 55 -16.05 -1.09 18.12
N GLY A 56 -15.64 -2.36 18.20
CA GLY A 56 -16.08 -3.41 17.29
C GLY A 56 -15.54 -3.33 15.89
N GLY A 57 -14.45 -2.60 15.66
CA GLY A 57 -13.85 -2.49 14.33
C GLY A 57 -12.42 -1.98 14.37
N ILE A 58 -11.93 -1.63 13.20
CA ILE A 58 -10.58 -1.11 13.01
C ILE A 58 -10.66 0.11 12.11
N ASP A 59 -10.06 1.21 12.54
CA ASP A 59 -9.80 2.36 11.68
C ASP A 59 -8.48 2.10 10.95
N ILE A 60 -8.49 2.20 9.64
CA ILE A 60 -7.32 1.95 8.80
C ILE A 60 -6.97 3.26 8.09
N ALA A 61 -5.87 3.88 8.50
CA ALA A 61 -5.41 5.13 7.92
C ALA A 61 -4.18 4.88 7.05
N LEU A 62 -4.32 5.14 5.76
CA LEU A 62 -3.24 5.03 4.78
C LEU A 62 -2.55 6.36 4.65
N HIS A 63 -1.24 6.38 4.87
CA HIS A 63 -0.42 7.58 4.83
C HIS A 63 0.66 7.49 3.76
N ALA A 64 0.87 8.61 3.08
CA ALA A 64 2.04 8.79 2.22
C ALA A 64 3.22 9.25 3.09
N LEU A 65 4.40 8.72 2.79
CA LEU A 65 5.63 9.09 3.47
C LEU A 65 6.52 9.89 2.52
N ASP A 66 6.74 11.15 2.87
CA ASP A 66 7.75 11.96 2.19
C ASP A 66 9.10 11.73 2.86
N TYR A 67 10.12 11.49 2.04
CA TYR A 67 11.46 11.24 2.53
C TYR A 67 12.46 11.70 1.46
N ASP A 68 13.74 11.66 1.80
CA ASP A 68 14.80 12.05 0.86
C ASP A 68 15.04 10.95 -0.18
N HIS A 69 14.13 10.84 -1.13
CA HIS A 69 14.19 9.84 -2.20
C HIS A 69 15.38 10.06 -3.14
N ALA A 70 15.81 11.29 -3.31
CA ALA A 70 16.98 11.59 -4.14
C ALA A 70 18.25 11.00 -3.52
N ALA A 71 18.41 11.10 -2.20
CA ALA A 71 19.53 10.48 -1.49
C ALA A 71 19.48 8.96 -1.59
N ALA A 72 18.28 8.36 -1.48
CA ALA A 72 18.11 6.92 -1.62
C ALA A 72 18.49 6.45 -3.04
N ALA A 73 18.06 7.18 -4.07
CA ALA A 73 18.42 6.88 -5.45
C ALA A 73 19.93 6.99 -5.66
N GLY A 74 20.56 8.02 -5.12
CA GLY A 74 22.00 8.22 -5.19
C GLY A 74 22.78 7.09 -4.51
N ALA A 75 22.33 6.67 -3.34
CA ALA A 75 22.94 5.56 -2.61
C ALA A 75 22.86 4.25 -3.41
N LEU A 76 21.72 3.99 -4.03
CA LEU A 76 21.54 2.78 -4.86
C LEU A 76 22.46 2.82 -6.08
N ARG A 77 22.56 3.96 -6.76
CA ARG A 77 23.45 4.11 -7.92
C ARG A 77 24.91 3.95 -7.56
N ALA A 78 25.31 4.35 -6.36
CA ALA A 78 26.67 4.17 -5.88
C ALA A 78 27.04 2.70 -5.72
N VAL A 79 26.06 1.85 -5.38
CA VAL A 79 26.25 0.40 -5.23
C VAL A 79 26.19 -0.29 -6.59
N ASN A 80 25.18 0.03 -7.40
CA ASN A 80 24.99 -0.57 -8.71
C ASN A 80 24.25 0.40 -9.65
N PRO A 81 24.97 1.14 -10.50
CA PRO A 81 24.35 2.12 -11.40
C PRO A 81 23.45 1.51 -12.48
N ASP A 82 23.53 0.20 -12.70
CA ASP A 82 22.73 -0.48 -13.72
C ASP A 82 21.36 -0.92 -13.23
N LEU A 83 21.09 -0.80 -11.93
CA LEU A 83 19.78 -1.16 -11.38
C LEU A 83 18.73 -0.10 -11.73
N PRO A 84 17.58 -0.51 -12.30
CA PRO A 84 16.54 0.45 -12.72
C PRO A 84 15.77 1.06 -11.54
N TYR A 85 15.87 0.49 -10.34
CA TYR A 85 15.12 0.97 -9.18
C TYR A 85 15.53 2.35 -8.69
N ALA A 86 16.74 2.81 -8.97
CA ALA A 86 17.16 4.15 -8.61
C ALA A 86 16.27 5.21 -9.30
N GLU A 87 15.95 5.00 -10.56
CA GLU A 87 15.03 5.87 -11.30
C GLU A 87 13.62 5.79 -10.70
N THR A 88 13.20 4.60 -10.28
CA THR A 88 11.90 4.40 -9.63
C THR A 88 11.77 5.27 -8.37
N PHE A 89 12.83 5.40 -7.58
CA PHE A 89 12.84 6.25 -6.39
C PHE A 89 12.68 7.73 -6.73
N GLU A 90 13.03 8.14 -7.92
CA GLU A 90 12.91 9.53 -8.35
C GLU A 90 11.58 9.80 -9.04
N THR A 91 11.12 8.89 -9.89
CA THR A 91 9.92 9.10 -10.71
C THR A 91 8.64 8.59 -10.06
N GLY A 92 8.75 7.64 -9.13
CA GLY A 92 7.60 6.94 -8.57
C GLY A 92 6.98 5.93 -9.51
N LEU A 93 7.68 5.58 -10.60
CA LEU A 93 7.20 4.62 -11.59
C LEU A 93 8.07 3.35 -11.58
N TRP A 94 7.42 2.19 -11.58
CA TRP A 94 8.12 0.92 -11.57
C TRP A 94 8.83 0.65 -12.90
N PRO A 95 9.93 -0.12 -12.89
CA PRO A 95 10.74 -0.36 -14.09
C PRO A 95 10.00 -1.11 -15.19
N ASN A 96 9.07 -2.00 -14.81
CA ASN A 96 8.26 -2.74 -15.77
C ASN A 96 6.92 -3.13 -15.14
N MET A 97 5.97 -3.49 -16.00
CA MET A 97 4.61 -3.84 -15.63
C MET A 97 4.24 -5.27 -16.08
N ASP A 98 5.21 -6.08 -16.44
CA ASP A 98 4.96 -7.36 -17.10
C ASP A 98 4.13 -8.34 -16.27
N VAL A 99 4.29 -8.30 -14.95
CA VAL A 99 3.57 -9.21 -14.04
C VAL A 99 2.25 -8.63 -13.53
N MET A 100 1.90 -7.41 -13.95
CA MET A 100 0.74 -6.72 -13.41
C MET A 100 -0.52 -6.99 -14.24
N PRO A 101 -1.69 -7.14 -13.60
CA PRO A 101 -2.96 -7.20 -14.31
C PRO A 101 -3.22 -5.91 -15.12
N GLU A 102 -4.03 -6.02 -16.14
CA GLU A 102 -4.38 -4.89 -17.01
C GLU A 102 -4.96 -3.71 -16.23
N SER A 103 -5.79 -3.98 -15.23
CA SER A 103 -6.36 -2.93 -14.37
C SER A 103 -5.28 -2.10 -13.67
N GLU A 104 -4.22 -2.75 -13.19
CA GLU A 104 -3.14 -2.08 -12.51
C GLU A 104 -2.21 -1.35 -13.49
N ARG A 105 -2.05 -1.87 -14.68
CA ARG A 105 -1.28 -1.19 -15.74
C ARG A 105 -1.90 0.15 -16.11
N ARG A 106 -3.23 0.24 -16.10
CA ARG A 106 -3.95 1.48 -16.38
C ARG A 106 -3.78 2.52 -15.30
N GLU A 107 -3.54 2.09 -14.06
CA GLU A 107 -3.37 2.99 -12.93
C GLU A 107 -1.96 3.57 -12.81
N ARG A 108 -1.02 3.09 -13.62
CA ARG A 108 0.36 3.57 -13.60
C ARG A 108 0.41 5.08 -13.82
N GLY A 109 1.07 5.77 -12.91
CA GLY A 109 1.23 7.21 -12.98
C GLY A 109 0.04 8.01 -12.47
N ARG A 110 -1.00 7.36 -11.94
CA ARG A 110 -2.12 8.04 -11.31
C ARG A 110 -1.86 8.16 -9.81
N PRO A 111 -1.77 9.39 -9.27
CA PRO A 111 -1.47 9.57 -7.86
C PRO A 111 -2.50 8.90 -6.96
N THR A 112 -2.00 8.16 -5.98
CA THR A 112 -2.83 7.54 -4.95
C THR A 112 -3.07 8.55 -3.84
N ALA A 113 -4.31 8.63 -3.36
CA ALA A 113 -4.66 9.54 -2.28
C ALA A 113 -4.52 8.84 -0.92
N PRO A 114 -3.86 9.47 0.06
CA PRO A 114 -3.97 9.04 1.45
C PRO A 114 -5.41 9.16 1.92
N GLY A 115 -5.78 8.38 2.92
CA GLY A 115 -7.13 8.43 3.46
C GLY A 115 -7.33 7.37 4.51
N SER A 116 -8.52 7.35 5.11
CA SER A 116 -8.84 6.35 6.11
C SER A 116 -10.19 5.70 5.82
N VAL A 117 -10.30 4.45 6.26
CA VAL A 117 -11.55 3.69 6.20
C VAL A 117 -11.77 3.03 7.55
N LEU A 118 -13.03 2.88 7.93
CA LEU A 118 -13.42 2.14 9.11
C LEU A 118 -14.00 0.80 8.68
N TRP A 119 -13.47 -0.27 9.24
CA TRP A 119 -13.92 -1.63 8.93
C TRP A 119 -14.35 -2.36 10.20
N PRO A 120 -15.46 -3.09 10.19
CA PRO A 120 -16.43 -3.16 9.09
C PRO A 120 -17.29 -1.90 9.01
N GLU A 121 -17.53 -1.42 7.82
CA GLU A 121 -18.29 -0.20 7.55
C GLU A 121 -19.71 -0.26 8.08
N GLU A 122 -20.33 -1.43 8.02
CA GLU A 122 -21.69 -1.69 8.50
C GLU A 122 -21.87 -1.41 9.98
N ARG A 123 -20.80 -1.49 10.78
CA ARG A 123 -20.88 -1.23 12.21
C ARG A 123 -21.11 0.23 12.54
N ILE A 124 -20.64 1.14 11.70
CA ILE A 124 -20.89 2.57 11.88
C ILE A 124 -22.37 2.84 11.67
N ALA A 125 -22.95 2.30 10.61
CA ALA A 125 -24.37 2.44 10.33
C ALA A 125 -25.25 1.83 11.44
N ALA A 126 -24.84 0.72 12.01
CA ALA A 126 -25.57 0.06 13.09
C ALA A 126 -25.50 0.83 14.41
N ALA A 127 -24.45 1.63 14.63
CA ALA A 127 -24.28 2.42 15.84
C ALA A 127 -25.08 3.74 15.83
N GLU A 128 -25.50 4.18 14.68
CA GLU A 128 -26.32 5.36 14.48
C GLU A 128 -27.82 5.04 14.65
#